data_98afc3c4da82c5dae2602fb8874dc3c3
#
_entry.id   98afc3c4da82c5dae2602fb8874dc3c3
#
_cell.length_a   1.000
_cell.length_b   1.000
_cell.length_c   1.000
_cell.angle_alpha   90.00
_cell.angle_beta   90.00
_cell.angle_gamma   90.00
#
_symmetry.space_group_name_H-M   'P 1'
#
loop_
_entity.id
_entity.type
_entity.pdbx_description
1 polymer ?
#
loop_
_entity_poly.entity_id
_entity_poly.type
_entity_poly.pdbx_seq_one_letter_code
_entity_poly.pdbx_strand_id
1 'polypeptide(L)'
;MKSIILILAVLISAPVIAASPLKSSFSIGTPDVKSMGTMTFGPEGVLLIGDSQSGAVFAIEMVDEEPDQNAQAIEVSGIDRKIAAMLGTTAEDIQILDMAVNQSSQNVYLSVSR
;
A
#
# COMPACT_ATOMS: atom_id res chain seq x y z
N MET A 1 -3.20 -64.21 -22.17
CA MET A 1 -3.65 -62.81 -22.26
C MET A 1 -3.00 -62.07 -21.10
N LYS A 2 -2.11 -61.14 -21.40
CA LYS A 2 -1.45 -60.29 -20.37
C LYS A 2 -2.22 -58.99 -20.30
N SER A 3 -2.91 -58.75 -19.20
CA SER A 3 -3.58 -57.46 -18.95
C SER A 3 -2.55 -56.41 -18.50
N ILE A 4 -2.40 -55.37 -19.29
CA ILE A 4 -1.57 -54.22 -18.96
C ILE A 4 -2.48 -53.25 -18.18
N ILE A 5 -2.23 -53.09 -16.90
CA ILE A 5 -2.88 -52.05 -16.08
C ILE A 5 -2.06 -50.79 -16.22
N LEU A 6 -2.63 -49.81 -16.94
CA LEU A 6 -2.06 -48.47 -17.06
C LEU A 6 -2.48 -47.68 -15.85
N ILE A 7 -1.56 -47.45 -14.89
CA ILE A 7 -1.78 -46.57 -13.75
C ILE A 7 -1.47 -45.15 -14.19
N LEU A 8 -2.53 -44.36 -14.43
CA LEU A 8 -2.42 -42.93 -14.70
C LEU A 8 -2.22 -42.18 -13.36
N ALA A 9 -0.98 -41.84 -13.05
CA ALA A 9 -0.67 -40.99 -11.93
C ALA A 9 -1.02 -39.54 -12.27
N VAL A 10 -2.13 -39.05 -11.71
CA VAL A 10 -2.50 -37.65 -11.82
C VAL A 10 -1.66 -36.89 -10.79
N LEU A 11 -0.63 -36.18 -11.25
CA LEU A 11 0.08 -35.20 -10.42
C LEU A 11 -0.82 -33.98 -10.21
N ILE A 12 -1.44 -33.89 -9.04
CA ILE A 12 -2.12 -32.67 -8.60
C ILE A 12 -1.03 -31.72 -8.10
N SER A 13 -0.60 -30.78 -8.93
CA SER A 13 0.24 -29.66 -8.51
C SER A 13 -0.64 -28.69 -7.73
N ALA A 14 -0.57 -28.73 -6.39
CA ALA A 14 -1.15 -27.70 -5.56
C ALA A 14 -0.39 -26.37 -5.80
N PRO A 15 -1.07 -25.22 -5.95
CA PRO A 15 -0.38 -23.94 -6.03
C PRO A 15 0.31 -23.70 -4.69
N VAL A 16 1.63 -23.62 -4.69
CA VAL A 16 2.41 -23.15 -3.55
C VAL A 16 2.18 -21.64 -3.48
N ILE A 17 1.31 -21.21 -2.57
CA ILE A 17 1.20 -19.79 -2.22
C ILE A 17 2.46 -19.46 -1.42
N ALA A 18 3.48 -18.96 -2.10
CA ALA A 18 4.66 -18.44 -1.45
C ALA A 18 4.25 -17.18 -0.65
N ALA A 19 4.37 -17.22 0.68
CA ALA A 19 4.25 -16.02 1.50
C ALA A 19 5.29 -15.00 1.03
N SER A 20 4.88 -13.72 0.89
CA SER A 20 5.80 -12.66 0.47
C SER A 20 6.97 -12.57 1.46
N PRO A 21 8.21 -12.72 1.00
CA PRO A 21 9.37 -12.60 1.89
C PRO A 21 9.50 -11.20 2.51
N LEU A 22 8.91 -10.19 1.89
CA LEU A 22 8.90 -8.82 2.40
C LEU A 22 8.12 -8.70 3.70
N LYS A 23 6.90 -9.24 3.75
CA LYS A 23 6.03 -9.16 4.94
C LYS A 23 6.51 -10.02 6.11
N SER A 24 7.28 -11.05 5.86
CA SER A 24 7.78 -11.94 6.93
C SER A 24 8.72 -11.25 7.92
N SER A 25 9.31 -10.12 7.53
CA SER A 25 10.21 -9.30 8.37
C SER A 25 9.52 -8.12 9.05
N PHE A 26 8.21 -7.94 8.83
CA PHE A 26 7.48 -6.84 9.44
C PHE A 26 7.22 -7.08 10.92
N SER A 27 7.30 -6.01 11.70
CA SER A 27 6.93 -5.99 13.10
C SER A 27 5.73 -5.07 13.34
N ILE A 28 4.88 -5.44 14.31
CA ILE A 28 3.74 -4.63 14.69
C ILE A 28 4.26 -3.40 15.46
N GLY A 29 3.82 -2.21 15.06
CA GLY A 29 4.20 -0.97 15.73
C GLY A 29 3.90 0.25 14.86
N THR A 30 4.18 1.43 15.42
CA THR A 30 4.08 2.69 14.69
C THR A 30 5.48 3.08 14.23
N PRO A 31 5.73 3.24 12.93
CA PRO A 31 7.03 3.65 12.42
C PRO A 31 7.32 5.11 12.84
N ASP A 32 8.57 5.36 13.25
CA ASP A 32 9.04 6.70 13.63
C ASP A 32 9.53 7.48 12.39
N VAL A 33 8.59 7.84 11.53
CA VAL A 33 8.86 8.63 10.32
C VAL A 33 9.05 10.09 10.72
N LYS A 34 10.20 10.67 10.41
CA LYS A 34 10.55 12.07 10.72
C LYS A 34 10.15 13.03 9.60
N SER A 35 10.17 12.54 8.36
CA SER A 35 9.89 13.36 7.19
C SER A 35 9.24 12.48 6.12
N MET A 36 7.96 12.69 5.85
CA MET A 36 7.29 12.03 4.75
C MET A 36 7.68 12.71 3.44
N GLY A 37 8.51 12.05 2.64
CA GLY A 37 8.88 12.48 1.31
C GLY A 37 8.07 11.77 0.23
N THR A 38 8.79 11.22 -0.74
CA THR A 38 8.19 10.42 -1.82
C THR A 38 7.58 9.13 -1.30
N MET A 39 6.46 8.74 -1.92
CA MET A 39 5.74 7.51 -1.61
C MET A 39 5.49 6.69 -2.86
N THR A 40 5.46 5.38 -2.71
CA THR A 40 4.99 4.49 -3.76
C THR A 40 4.42 3.21 -3.16
N PHE A 41 3.49 2.56 -3.87
CA PHE A 41 3.04 1.24 -3.49
C PHE A 41 3.91 0.17 -4.14
N GLY A 42 4.41 -0.73 -3.31
CA GLY A 42 5.00 -1.98 -3.72
C GLY A 42 3.94 -3.10 -3.84
N PRO A 43 4.38 -4.35 -4.01
CA PRO A 43 3.46 -5.49 -4.07
C PRO A 43 2.67 -5.65 -2.77
N GLU A 44 1.50 -6.30 -2.87
CA GLU A 44 0.68 -6.72 -1.73
C GLU A 44 0.22 -5.58 -0.81
N GLY A 45 0.01 -4.38 -1.34
CA GLY A 45 -0.46 -3.23 -0.57
C GLY A 45 0.56 -2.67 0.42
N VAL A 46 1.84 -2.89 0.18
CA VAL A 46 2.92 -2.30 1.00
C VAL A 46 3.21 -0.89 0.50
N LEU A 47 3.02 0.10 1.37
CA LEU A 47 3.40 1.49 1.12
C LEU A 47 4.86 1.70 1.49
N LEU A 48 5.66 2.17 0.54
CA LEU A 48 7.05 2.57 0.74
C LEU A 48 7.13 4.09 0.88
N ILE A 49 7.77 4.57 1.93
CA ILE A 49 7.92 6.00 2.24
C ILE A 49 9.41 6.32 2.38
N GLY A 50 9.91 7.28 1.60
CA GLY A 50 11.25 7.82 1.76
C GLY A 50 11.27 8.88 2.86
N ASP A 51 12.12 8.69 3.87
CA ASP A 51 12.37 9.63 4.96
C ASP A 51 13.78 10.19 4.84
N SER A 52 13.89 11.41 4.32
CA SER A 52 15.18 12.06 4.10
C SER A 52 15.85 12.51 5.40
N GLN A 53 15.09 12.78 6.47
CA GLN A 53 15.66 13.17 7.76
C GLN A 53 16.27 11.98 8.50
N SER A 54 15.63 10.83 8.41
CA SER A 54 16.17 9.59 9.00
C SER A 54 17.17 8.86 8.09
N GLY A 55 17.25 9.26 6.81
CA GLY A 55 18.03 8.53 5.81
C GLY A 55 17.53 7.10 5.61
N ALA A 56 16.22 6.89 5.67
CA ALA A 56 15.59 5.58 5.70
C ALA A 56 14.44 5.46 4.70
N VAL A 57 14.10 4.22 4.36
CA VAL A 57 12.86 3.88 3.66
C VAL A 57 12.02 3.03 4.60
N PHE A 58 10.81 3.48 4.88
CA PHE A 58 9.84 2.72 5.65
C PHE A 58 8.93 1.92 4.73
N ALA A 59 8.65 0.68 5.08
CA ALA A 59 7.70 -0.18 4.42
C ALA A 59 6.54 -0.45 5.38
N ILE A 60 5.33 -0.05 5.01
CA ILE A 60 4.14 -0.12 5.86
C ILE A 60 3.10 -0.98 5.15
N GLU A 61 2.62 -2.02 5.82
CA GLU A 61 1.48 -2.79 5.32
C GLU A 61 0.21 -1.97 5.50
N MET A 62 -0.47 -1.68 4.38
CA MET A 62 -1.75 -0.99 4.40
C MET A 62 -2.88 -2.02 4.37
N VAL A 63 -3.76 -1.94 5.38
CA VAL A 63 -4.94 -2.80 5.47
C VAL A 63 -6.15 -1.96 5.09
N ASP A 64 -6.41 -1.90 3.80
CA ASP A 64 -7.52 -1.16 3.23
C ASP A 64 -8.74 -2.05 3.01
N GLU A 65 -9.91 -1.44 2.99
CA GLU A 65 -11.14 -2.10 2.56
C GLU A 65 -11.14 -2.31 1.03
N GLU A 66 -11.88 -3.30 0.58
CA GLU A 66 -12.09 -3.55 -0.85
C GLU A 66 -12.72 -2.31 -1.52
N PRO A 67 -12.38 -2.03 -2.79
CA PRO A 67 -12.92 -0.87 -3.48
C PRO A 67 -14.43 -1.02 -3.69
N ASP A 68 -15.16 0.09 -3.54
CA ASP A 68 -16.57 0.15 -3.89
C ASP A 68 -16.74 -0.04 -5.40
N GLN A 69 -17.37 -1.15 -5.80
CA GLN A 69 -17.61 -1.48 -7.20
C GLN A 69 -18.53 -0.47 -7.92
N ASN A 70 -19.25 0.34 -7.15
CA ASN A 70 -20.13 1.40 -7.65
C ASN A 70 -19.51 2.80 -7.51
N ALA A 71 -18.24 2.89 -7.11
CA ALA A 71 -17.56 4.16 -6.95
C ALA A 71 -17.56 4.93 -8.27
N GLN A 72 -17.97 6.19 -8.21
CA GLN A 72 -17.92 7.11 -9.35
C GLN A 72 -16.69 8.01 -9.23
N ALA A 73 -16.28 8.60 -10.36
CA ALA A 73 -15.24 9.61 -10.35
C ALA A 73 -15.60 10.76 -9.40
N ILE A 74 -14.69 11.09 -8.49
CA ILE A 74 -14.84 12.18 -7.53
C ILE A 74 -13.92 13.32 -7.92
N GLU A 75 -14.46 14.54 -7.91
CA GLU A 75 -13.67 15.75 -7.96
C GLU A 75 -13.57 16.36 -6.55
N VAL A 76 -12.34 16.52 -6.06
CA VAL A 76 -12.09 17.13 -4.76
C VAL A 76 -11.39 18.47 -4.95
N SER A 77 -12.15 19.56 -4.87
CA SER A 77 -11.61 20.91 -4.90
C SER A 77 -11.20 21.38 -3.51
N GLY A 78 -10.16 22.22 -3.43
CA GLY A 78 -9.65 22.79 -2.19
C GLY A 78 -9.13 21.75 -1.20
N ILE A 79 -8.46 20.72 -1.71
CA ILE A 79 -7.91 19.63 -0.88
C ILE A 79 -6.89 20.16 0.12
N ASP A 80 -6.09 21.14 -0.24
CA ASP A 80 -5.13 21.83 0.61
C ASP A 80 -5.80 22.42 1.86
N ARG A 81 -6.89 23.17 1.68
CA ARG A 81 -7.66 23.75 2.79
C ARG A 81 -8.32 22.70 3.68
N LYS A 82 -8.81 21.62 3.06
CA LYS A 82 -9.41 20.50 3.83
C LYS A 82 -8.38 19.79 4.68
N ILE A 83 -7.21 19.50 4.14
CA ILE A 83 -6.12 18.87 4.87
C ILE A 83 -5.61 19.81 5.98
N ALA A 84 -5.39 21.09 5.68
CA ALA A 84 -4.96 22.07 6.65
C ALA A 84 -5.93 22.18 7.83
N ALA A 85 -7.24 22.20 7.57
CA ALA A 85 -8.27 22.21 8.61
C ALA A 85 -8.21 20.96 9.50
N MET A 86 -7.97 19.77 8.93
CA MET A 86 -7.80 18.52 9.69
C MET A 86 -6.54 18.55 10.58
N LEU A 87 -5.48 19.24 10.12
CA LEU A 87 -4.23 19.39 10.86
C LEU A 87 -4.23 20.58 11.83
N GLY A 88 -5.30 21.35 11.88
CA GLY A 88 -5.43 22.54 12.76
C GLY A 88 -4.55 23.70 12.33
N THR A 89 -4.37 23.91 11.04
CA THR A 89 -3.53 24.97 10.47
C THR A 89 -4.18 25.59 9.22
N THR A 90 -3.44 26.40 8.47
CA THR A 90 -3.90 27.04 7.23
C THR A 90 -3.24 26.41 6.01
N ALA A 91 -3.80 26.63 4.82
CA ALA A 91 -3.29 26.05 3.58
C ALA A 91 -1.87 26.55 3.24
N GLU A 92 -1.50 27.73 3.68
CA GLU A 92 -0.17 28.31 3.49
C GLU A 92 0.91 27.64 4.32
N ASP A 93 0.52 26.95 5.41
CA ASP A 93 1.43 26.27 6.32
C ASP A 93 1.68 24.80 5.97
N ILE A 94 1.04 24.30 4.94
CA ILE A 94 1.20 22.90 4.51
C ILE A 94 1.73 22.81 3.09
N GLN A 95 2.42 21.72 2.83
CA GLN A 95 2.84 21.35 1.48
C GLN A 95 2.49 19.90 1.21
N ILE A 96 1.73 19.65 0.14
CA ILE A 96 1.50 18.30 -0.39
C ILE A 96 2.71 17.94 -1.23
N LEU A 97 3.44 16.90 -0.82
CA LEU A 97 4.72 16.53 -1.41
C LEU A 97 4.59 15.45 -2.48
N ASP A 98 3.69 14.48 -2.25
CA ASP A 98 3.52 13.34 -3.15
C ASP A 98 2.13 12.71 -3.00
N MET A 99 1.79 11.88 -3.98
CA MET A 99 0.55 11.11 -4.00
C MET A 99 0.83 9.69 -4.49
N ALA A 100 0.26 8.72 -3.79
CA ALA A 100 0.31 7.31 -4.20
C ALA A 100 -1.09 6.68 -4.13
N VAL A 101 -1.37 5.75 -5.03
CA VAL A 101 -2.65 5.03 -5.10
C VAL A 101 -2.40 3.57 -4.79
N ASN A 102 -3.15 3.01 -3.82
CA ASN A 102 -3.17 1.58 -3.59
C ASN A 102 -4.01 0.91 -4.69
N GLN A 103 -3.36 0.13 -5.55
CA GLN A 103 -4.02 -0.51 -6.68
C GLN A 103 -5.09 -1.52 -6.27
N SER A 104 -4.99 -2.09 -5.09
CA SER A 104 -5.95 -3.08 -4.59
C SER A 104 -7.23 -2.43 -4.07
N SER A 105 -7.12 -1.37 -3.28
CA SER A 105 -8.27 -0.68 -2.65
C SER A 105 -8.76 0.54 -3.42
N GLN A 106 -7.96 1.05 -4.36
CA GLN A 106 -8.17 2.34 -5.04
C GLN A 106 -8.08 3.57 -4.11
N ASN A 107 -7.65 3.38 -2.86
CA ASN A 107 -7.42 4.48 -1.94
C ASN A 107 -6.22 5.33 -2.34
N VAL A 108 -6.37 6.64 -2.18
CA VAL A 108 -5.34 7.64 -2.48
C VAL A 108 -4.69 8.11 -1.18
N TYR A 109 -3.37 8.11 -1.17
CA TYR A 109 -2.56 8.57 -0.05
C TYR A 109 -1.76 9.80 -0.45
N LEU A 110 -1.71 10.77 0.44
CA LEU A 110 -0.96 12.02 0.24
C LEU A 110 0.09 12.15 1.34
N SER A 111 1.32 12.48 0.97
CA SER A 111 2.32 12.93 1.92
C SER A 111 2.23 14.45 2.08
N VAL A 112 2.16 14.90 3.32
CA VAL A 112 1.99 16.32 3.66
C VAL A 112 3.03 16.72 4.69
N SER A 113 3.73 17.80 4.44
CA SER A 113 4.56 18.48 5.43
C SER A 113 3.85 19.71 6.00
N ARG A 114 4.20 20.03 7.25
CA ARG A 114 3.73 21.21 7.98
C ARG A 114 4.92 21.98 8.54
#